data_278542c9032b69ff91aa0820e6ffd44d
#
_entry.id   278542c9032b69ff91aa0820e6ffd44d
#
_cell.length_a   1.000
_cell.length_b   1.000
_cell.length_c   1.000
_cell.angle_alpha   90.00
_cell.angle_beta   90.00
_cell.angle_gamma   90.00
#
_symmetry.space_group_name_H-M   'P 1'
#
loop_
_entity.id
_entity.type
_entity.pdbx_description
1 polymer ?
#
loop_
_entity_poly.entity_id
_entity_poly.type
_entity_poly.pdbx_seq_one_letter_code
_entity_poly.pdbx_strand_id
1 'polypeptide(L)'
;MKTFIFDLDHTVIDSSHRQLTLSDGSLDLNNWIENCTKEKIMADKLLPLAKLWRIRQPFSHNEIVVCTARVMGEHDHAFLALHGLKAAAILSRPLGDHSGDADLKERLLRQYASDTGRSWARFSRSACIYDDNQNVLSRLASIGIAAYNAISLNAT
;
A
#
# COMPACT_ATOMS: atom_id res chain seq x y z
N MET A 1 13.55 -10.88 -11.50
CA MET A 1 12.57 -9.77 -11.38
C MET A 1 12.49 -9.34 -9.92
N LYS A 2 12.52 -8.06 -9.67
CA LYS A 2 12.39 -7.51 -8.32
C LYS A 2 10.99 -6.93 -8.13
N THR A 3 10.35 -7.24 -7.00
CA THR A 3 9.01 -6.77 -6.68
C THR A 3 9.09 -5.67 -5.63
N PHE A 4 8.61 -4.48 -5.99
CA PHE A 4 8.47 -3.34 -5.09
C PHE A 4 7.02 -3.24 -4.64
N ILE A 5 6.77 -3.43 -3.35
CA ILE A 5 5.43 -3.38 -2.77
C ILE A 5 5.27 -2.04 -2.07
N PHE A 6 4.22 -1.31 -2.42
CA PHE A 6 3.90 -0.02 -1.80
C PHE A 6 2.54 -0.09 -1.10
N ASP A 7 2.51 0.31 0.15
CA ASP A 7 1.30 0.76 0.80
C ASP A 7 0.89 2.14 0.24
N LEU A 8 -0.34 2.57 0.45
CA LEU A 8 -0.82 3.87 -0.04
C LEU A 8 -0.82 4.94 1.04
N ASP A 9 -1.74 4.85 2.00
CA ASP A 9 -1.94 5.90 3.01
C ASP A 9 -0.71 6.06 3.89
N HIS A 10 -0.21 7.30 4.00
CA HIS A 10 1.00 7.67 4.75
C HIS A 10 2.30 7.02 4.24
N THR A 11 2.25 6.38 3.08
CA THR A 11 3.42 5.81 2.40
C THR A 11 3.70 6.56 1.10
N VAL A 12 2.78 6.52 0.14
CA VAL A 12 2.89 7.28 -1.12
C VAL A 12 1.84 8.37 -1.24
N ILE A 13 0.79 8.33 -0.42
CA ILE A 13 -0.32 9.28 -0.42
C ILE A 13 -0.47 9.91 0.96
N ASP A 14 -0.51 11.24 1.01
CA ASP A 14 -0.93 11.99 2.19
C ASP A 14 -2.42 12.25 2.09
N SER A 15 -3.20 11.48 2.83
CA SER A 15 -4.65 11.60 2.96
C SER A 15 -5.08 12.14 4.33
N SER A 16 -4.15 12.74 5.08
CA SER A 16 -4.38 13.20 6.46
C SER A 16 -5.50 14.24 6.55
N HIS A 17 -5.70 15.05 5.50
CA HIS A 17 -6.74 16.09 5.48
C HIS A 17 -8.16 15.54 5.60
N ARG A 18 -8.37 14.25 5.37
CA ARG A 18 -9.69 13.60 5.43
C ARG A 18 -9.75 12.47 6.44
N GLN A 19 -8.76 12.36 7.33
CA GLN A 19 -8.71 11.38 8.39
C GLN A 19 -8.95 12.04 9.75
N LEU A 20 -9.77 11.40 10.60
CA LEU A 20 -9.90 11.75 12.01
C LEU A 20 -9.50 10.54 12.84
N THR A 21 -8.83 10.82 13.96
CA THR A 21 -8.48 9.81 14.95
C THR A 21 -9.44 9.88 16.14
N LEU A 22 -9.78 8.71 16.68
CA LEU A 22 -10.52 8.59 17.93
C LEU A 22 -9.59 8.87 19.12
N SER A 23 -10.17 9.02 20.31
CA SER A 23 -9.41 9.30 21.53
C SER A 23 -8.37 8.23 21.89
N ASP A 24 -8.55 6.99 21.42
CA ASP A 24 -7.59 5.88 21.59
C ASP A 24 -6.48 5.85 20.53
N GLY A 25 -6.46 6.81 19.60
CA GLY A 25 -5.47 6.91 18.52
C GLY A 25 -5.83 6.11 17.27
N SER A 26 -6.92 5.35 17.25
CA SER A 26 -7.37 4.62 16.07
C SER A 26 -8.07 5.55 15.07
N LEU A 27 -8.13 5.13 13.80
CA LEU A 27 -8.84 5.85 12.75
C LEU A 27 -10.35 5.81 13.00
N ASP A 28 -11.01 6.98 12.88
CA ASP A 28 -12.48 7.04 12.85
C ASP A 28 -12.98 6.51 11.50
N LEU A 29 -13.40 5.24 11.48
CA LEU A 29 -13.80 4.54 10.24
C LEU A 29 -15.03 5.19 9.59
N ASN A 30 -16.00 5.65 10.37
CA ASN A 30 -17.19 6.30 9.82
C ASN A 30 -16.82 7.61 9.12
N ASN A 31 -15.99 8.41 9.77
CA ASN A 31 -15.47 9.64 9.16
C ASN A 31 -14.67 9.34 7.89
N TRP A 32 -13.81 8.31 7.92
CA TRP A 32 -13.04 7.87 6.76
C TRP A 32 -13.93 7.53 5.57
N ILE A 33 -14.98 6.72 5.79
CA ILE A 33 -15.92 6.32 4.75
C ILE A 33 -16.64 7.53 4.17
N GLU A 34 -17.13 8.44 5.02
CA GLU A 34 -17.83 9.66 4.60
C GLU A 34 -16.93 10.60 3.78
N ASN A 35 -15.59 10.53 3.99
CA ASN A 35 -14.62 11.37 3.31
C ASN A 35 -13.93 10.69 2.12
N CYS A 36 -14.41 9.52 1.68
CA CYS A 36 -13.95 8.86 0.45
C CYS A 36 -14.73 9.33 -0.78
N THR A 37 -14.95 10.63 -0.90
CA THR A 37 -15.57 11.25 -2.08
C THR A 37 -14.53 11.54 -3.14
N LYS A 38 -14.98 11.70 -4.39
CA LYS A 38 -14.10 12.04 -5.52
C LYS A 38 -13.27 13.29 -5.22
N GLU A 39 -13.92 14.35 -4.76
CA GLU A 39 -13.26 15.64 -4.50
C GLU A 39 -12.18 15.52 -3.43
N LYS A 40 -12.47 14.79 -2.36
CA LYS A 40 -11.53 14.61 -1.25
C LYS A 40 -10.38 13.68 -1.61
N ILE A 41 -10.64 12.60 -2.34
CA ILE A 41 -9.59 11.71 -2.84
C ILE A 41 -8.66 12.47 -3.80
N MET A 42 -9.23 13.25 -4.73
CA MET A 42 -8.42 14.02 -5.69
C MET A 42 -7.63 15.15 -5.01
N ALA A 43 -7.99 15.55 -3.80
CA ALA A 43 -7.24 16.52 -3.00
C ALA A 43 -6.10 15.90 -2.20
N ASP A 44 -5.98 14.57 -2.15
CA ASP A 44 -4.83 13.88 -1.55
C ASP A 44 -3.53 14.32 -2.25
N LYS A 45 -2.43 14.31 -1.51
CA LYS A 45 -1.11 14.71 -2.02
C LYS A 45 -0.19 13.51 -2.09
N LEU A 46 0.77 13.55 -3.00
CA LEU A 46 1.80 12.52 -3.08
C LEU A 46 2.93 12.80 -2.08
N LEU A 47 3.41 11.74 -1.44
CA LEU A 47 4.59 11.75 -0.61
C LEU A 47 5.85 11.44 -1.44
N PRO A 48 7.05 11.74 -0.92
CA PRO A 48 8.31 11.54 -1.68
C PRO A 48 8.52 10.13 -2.23
N LEU A 49 8.03 9.08 -1.55
CA LEU A 49 8.16 7.70 -2.05
C LEU A 49 7.45 7.45 -3.39
N ALA A 50 6.48 8.28 -3.78
CA ALA A 50 5.89 8.20 -5.11
C ALA A 50 6.92 8.41 -6.23
N LYS A 51 8.00 9.15 -5.97
CA LYS A 51 9.10 9.31 -6.92
C LYS A 51 9.85 8.00 -7.15
N LEU A 52 10.08 7.24 -6.08
CA LEU A 52 10.72 5.92 -6.20
C LEU A 52 9.87 4.99 -7.06
N TRP A 53 8.55 4.95 -6.84
CA TRP A 53 7.62 4.19 -7.67
C TRP A 53 7.78 4.58 -9.15
N ARG A 54 7.72 5.87 -9.48
CA ARG A 54 7.85 6.37 -10.86
C ARG A 54 9.20 6.02 -11.49
N ILE A 55 10.27 6.03 -10.71
CA ILE A 55 11.61 5.66 -11.20
C ILE A 55 11.68 4.17 -11.52
N ARG A 56 11.02 3.32 -10.73
CA ARG A 56 11.11 1.86 -10.85
C ARG A 56 10.16 1.27 -11.89
N GLN A 57 8.98 1.87 -12.07
CA GLN A 57 7.91 1.27 -12.90
C GLN A 57 8.25 1.10 -14.39
N PRO A 58 9.11 1.92 -15.05
CA PRO A 58 9.36 1.75 -16.49
C PRO A 58 10.19 0.51 -16.84
N PHE A 59 10.89 -0.07 -15.87
CA PHE A 59 11.83 -1.16 -16.14
C PHE A 59 11.12 -2.51 -16.10
N SER A 60 11.25 -3.30 -17.18
CA SER A 60 10.58 -4.60 -17.31
C SER A 60 11.04 -5.66 -16.29
N HIS A 61 12.24 -5.47 -15.70
CA HIS A 61 12.74 -6.36 -14.65
C HIS A 61 12.22 -5.99 -13.25
N ASN A 62 11.47 -4.91 -13.13
CA ASN A 62 10.80 -4.50 -11.89
C ASN A 62 9.30 -4.77 -11.99
N GLU A 63 8.75 -5.22 -10.88
CA GLU A 63 7.31 -5.38 -10.70
C GLU A 63 6.86 -4.45 -9.58
N ILE A 64 5.87 -3.61 -9.84
CA ILE A 64 5.26 -2.75 -8.82
C ILE A 64 3.95 -3.37 -8.39
N VAL A 65 3.78 -3.55 -7.08
CA VAL A 65 2.56 -4.08 -6.47
C VAL A 65 2.10 -3.10 -5.39
N VAL A 66 0.82 -2.74 -5.43
CA VAL A 66 0.19 -2.02 -4.32
C VAL A 66 -0.39 -3.03 -3.36
N CYS A 67 -0.16 -2.86 -2.05
CA CYS A 67 -0.79 -3.66 -1.01
C CYS A 67 -1.32 -2.71 0.07
N THR A 68 -2.64 -2.50 0.07
CA THR A 68 -3.29 -1.47 0.89
C THR A 68 -4.40 -2.04 1.76
N ALA A 69 -4.53 -1.49 2.97
CA ALA A 69 -5.67 -1.77 3.84
C ALA A 69 -6.93 -1.00 3.42
N ARG A 70 -6.81 -0.11 2.46
CA ARG A 70 -7.93 0.63 1.87
C ARG A 70 -8.82 -0.32 1.05
N VAL A 71 -10.14 -0.13 1.12
CA VAL A 71 -11.05 -0.71 0.13
C VAL A 71 -11.02 0.21 -1.08
N MET A 72 -10.41 -0.26 -2.17
CA MET A 72 -10.22 0.56 -3.37
C MET A 72 -11.52 0.74 -4.14
N GLY A 73 -11.84 1.99 -4.47
CA GLY A 73 -12.96 2.34 -5.35
C GLY A 73 -12.47 2.98 -6.64
N GLU A 74 -13.42 3.34 -7.52
CA GLU A 74 -13.10 3.93 -8.82
C GLU A 74 -12.27 5.22 -8.71
N HIS A 75 -12.53 6.04 -7.69
CA HIS A 75 -11.82 7.31 -7.50
C HIS A 75 -10.39 7.10 -7.02
N ASP A 76 -10.14 6.04 -6.27
CA ASP A 76 -8.79 5.66 -5.85
C ASP A 76 -7.95 5.23 -7.05
N HIS A 77 -8.51 4.40 -7.93
CA HIS A 77 -7.85 3.99 -9.16
C HIS A 77 -7.60 5.19 -10.08
N ALA A 78 -8.58 6.09 -10.20
CA ALA A 78 -8.45 7.31 -11.01
C ALA A 78 -7.34 8.23 -10.48
N PHE A 79 -7.18 8.33 -9.17
CA PHE A 79 -6.12 9.12 -8.55
C PHE A 79 -4.73 8.59 -8.95
N LEU A 80 -4.53 7.29 -8.85
CA LEU A 80 -3.25 6.68 -9.24
C LEU A 80 -2.96 6.90 -10.73
N ALA A 81 -3.96 6.72 -11.59
CA ALA A 81 -3.83 6.94 -13.04
C ALA A 81 -3.50 8.41 -13.35
N LEU A 82 -4.19 9.37 -12.70
CA LEU A 82 -3.95 10.80 -12.88
C LEU A 82 -2.49 11.17 -12.56
N HIS A 83 -1.92 10.56 -11.53
CA HIS A 83 -0.54 10.82 -11.11
C HIS A 83 0.50 9.95 -11.83
N GLY A 84 0.09 9.17 -12.82
CA GLY A 84 1.00 8.34 -13.61
C GLY A 84 1.62 7.18 -12.82
N LEU A 85 0.96 6.72 -11.76
CA LEU A 85 1.40 5.61 -10.93
C LEU A 85 0.80 4.31 -11.45
N LYS A 86 1.62 3.48 -12.08
CA LYS A 86 1.19 2.20 -12.68
C LYS A 86 1.71 1.04 -11.85
N ALA A 87 0.86 0.04 -11.64
CA ALA A 87 1.21 -1.16 -10.90
C ALA A 87 0.78 -2.41 -11.68
N ALA A 88 1.54 -3.49 -11.53
CA ALA A 88 1.20 -4.79 -12.09
C ALA A 88 -0.03 -5.38 -11.38
N ALA A 89 -0.21 -5.09 -10.09
CA ALA A 89 -1.36 -5.53 -9.31
C ALA A 89 -1.65 -4.53 -8.19
N ILE A 90 -2.92 -4.40 -7.85
CA ILE A 90 -3.39 -3.63 -6.69
C ILE A 90 -4.13 -4.58 -5.78
N LEU A 91 -3.51 -4.90 -4.66
CA LEU A 91 -4.04 -5.79 -3.63
C LEU A 91 -4.67 -4.93 -2.55
N SER A 92 -5.97 -5.00 -2.43
CA SER A 92 -6.72 -4.13 -1.52
C SER A 92 -7.61 -4.94 -0.59
N ARG A 93 -8.01 -4.31 0.52
CA ARG A 93 -8.96 -4.91 1.45
C ARG A 93 -10.27 -5.21 0.72
N PRO A 94 -10.76 -6.47 0.77
CA PRO A 94 -12.12 -6.76 0.28
C PRO A 94 -13.17 -6.04 1.11
N LEU A 95 -14.25 -5.61 0.46
CA LEU A 95 -15.38 -5.02 1.16
C LEU A 95 -15.90 -6.00 2.22
N GLY A 96 -16.09 -5.51 3.45
CA GLY A 96 -16.55 -6.33 4.56
C GLY A 96 -15.48 -7.13 5.30
N ASP A 97 -14.23 -7.05 4.86
CA ASP A 97 -13.11 -7.68 5.56
C ASP A 97 -12.61 -6.73 6.66
N HIS A 98 -12.71 -7.16 7.92
CA HIS A 98 -12.33 -6.39 9.10
C HIS A 98 -11.05 -6.91 9.78
N SER A 99 -10.27 -7.75 9.10
CA SER A 99 -9.01 -8.26 9.65
C SER A 99 -8.00 -7.12 9.87
N GLY A 100 -7.10 -7.30 10.83
CA GLY A 100 -6.01 -6.35 11.06
C GLY A 100 -5.08 -6.22 9.86
N ASP A 101 -4.42 -5.09 9.74
CA ASP A 101 -3.61 -4.76 8.56
C ASP A 101 -2.49 -5.78 8.30
N ALA A 102 -1.81 -6.25 9.35
CA ALA A 102 -0.73 -7.22 9.19
C ALA A 102 -1.24 -8.58 8.68
N ASP A 103 -2.33 -9.09 9.23
CA ASP A 103 -2.95 -10.34 8.78
C ASP A 103 -3.48 -10.20 7.35
N LEU A 104 -4.13 -9.10 7.06
CA LEU A 104 -4.66 -8.80 5.73
C LEU A 104 -3.55 -8.79 4.68
N LYS A 105 -2.50 -8.03 4.92
CA LYS A 105 -1.42 -7.84 3.94
C LYS A 105 -0.62 -9.12 3.72
N GLU A 106 -0.35 -9.89 4.78
CA GLU A 106 0.27 -11.20 4.62
C GLU A 106 -0.57 -12.11 3.73
N ARG A 107 -1.88 -12.21 4.00
CA ARG A 107 -2.79 -13.05 3.22
C ARG A 107 -2.86 -12.63 1.76
N LEU A 108 -3.00 -11.33 1.50
CA LEU A 108 -3.05 -10.78 0.14
C LEU A 108 -1.78 -11.09 -0.65
N LEU A 109 -0.62 -10.91 -0.03
CA LEU A 109 0.67 -11.15 -0.69
C LEU A 109 0.92 -12.65 -0.94
N ARG A 110 0.55 -13.52 -0.01
CA ARG A 110 0.65 -14.97 -0.22
C ARG A 110 -0.26 -15.43 -1.35
N GLN A 111 -1.48 -14.91 -1.42
CA GLN A 111 -2.40 -15.21 -2.51
C GLN A 111 -1.85 -14.73 -3.85
N TYR A 112 -1.30 -13.53 -3.89
CA TYR A 112 -0.69 -12.98 -5.10
C TYR A 112 0.49 -13.83 -5.59
N ALA A 113 1.37 -14.24 -4.68
CA ALA A 113 2.49 -15.11 -5.04
C ALA A 113 1.98 -16.42 -5.64
N SER A 114 0.98 -17.05 -5.03
CA SER A 114 0.35 -18.27 -5.53
C SER A 114 -0.30 -18.06 -6.89
N ASP A 115 -1.08 -17.01 -7.06
CA ASP A 115 -1.78 -16.68 -8.31
C ASP A 115 -0.81 -16.44 -9.48
N THR A 116 0.39 -15.96 -9.18
CA THR A 116 1.44 -15.73 -10.18
C THR A 116 2.41 -16.91 -10.32
N GLY A 117 2.11 -18.06 -9.71
CA GLY A 117 2.88 -19.28 -9.83
C GLY A 117 4.23 -19.26 -9.12
N ARG A 118 4.39 -18.41 -8.12
CA ARG A 118 5.63 -18.29 -7.34
C ARG A 118 5.47 -18.93 -5.96
N SER A 119 6.48 -19.70 -5.52
CA SER A 119 6.55 -20.11 -4.12
C SER A 119 6.75 -18.88 -3.23
N TRP A 120 6.32 -18.97 -1.98
CA TRP A 120 6.53 -17.86 -1.03
C TRP A 120 8.02 -17.54 -0.86
N ALA A 121 8.87 -18.57 -0.78
CA ALA A 121 10.31 -18.37 -0.66
C ALA A 121 10.91 -17.58 -1.83
N ARG A 122 10.47 -17.89 -3.05
CA ARG A 122 10.91 -17.20 -4.26
C ARG A 122 10.40 -15.74 -4.27
N PHE A 123 9.10 -15.55 -3.99
CA PHE A 123 8.48 -14.23 -3.99
C PHE A 123 9.10 -13.34 -2.90
N SER A 124 9.15 -13.79 -1.66
CA SER A 124 9.65 -12.99 -0.54
C SER A 124 11.10 -12.57 -0.72
N ARG A 125 11.93 -13.44 -1.28
CA ARG A 125 13.35 -13.15 -1.51
C ARG A 125 13.56 -12.03 -2.53
N SER A 126 12.68 -11.89 -3.51
CA SER A 126 12.77 -10.86 -4.56
C SER A 126 11.96 -9.61 -4.25
N ALA A 127 11.25 -9.56 -3.12
CA ALA A 127 10.35 -8.48 -2.78
C ALA A 127 10.88 -7.59 -1.66
N CYS A 128 10.50 -6.32 -1.74
CA CYS A 128 10.61 -5.39 -0.62
C CYS A 128 9.30 -4.63 -0.46
N ILE A 129 8.99 -4.20 0.76
CA ILE A 129 7.80 -3.42 1.07
C ILE A 129 8.15 -2.09 1.72
N TYR A 130 7.40 -1.06 1.33
CA TYR A 130 7.39 0.27 1.94
C TYR A 130 6.03 0.47 2.58
N ASP A 131 6.02 0.68 3.89
CA ASP A 131 4.80 0.81 4.68
C ASP A 131 5.09 1.71 5.89
N ASP A 132 4.09 2.42 6.40
CA ASP A 132 4.21 3.25 7.59
C ASP A 132 3.84 2.50 8.88
N ASN A 133 3.18 1.36 8.77
CA ASN A 133 2.69 0.59 9.90
C ASN A 133 3.74 -0.41 10.38
N GLN A 134 4.27 -0.18 11.60
CA GLN A 134 5.33 -1.02 12.16
C GLN A 134 4.89 -2.48 12.36
N ASN A 135 3.62 -2.73 12.66
CA ASN A 135 3.12 -4.10 12.81
C ASN A 135 3.15 -4.86 11.48
N VAL A 136 2.83 -4.19 10.38
CA VAL A 136 2.95 -4.75 9.02
C VAL A 136 4.41 -5.04 8.69
N LEU A 137 5.29 -4.07 8.93
CA LEU A 137 6.73 -4.21 8.65
C LEU A 137 7.34 -5.38 9.42
N SER A 138 7.05 -5.48 10.72
CA SER A 138 7.56 -6.56 11.57
C SER A 138 7.03 -7.93 11.12
N ARG A 139 5.75 -8.03 10.80
CA ARG A 139 5.14 -9.27 10.32
C ARG A 139 5.80 -9.74 9.01
N LEU A 140 5.88 -8.85 8.03
CA LEU A 140 6.40 -9.23 6.72
C LEU A 140 7.90 -9.49 6.73
N ALA A 141 8.66 -8.76 7.54
CA ALA A 141 10.07 -9.06 7.75
C ALA A 141 10.28 -10.45 8.36
N SER A 142 9.43 -10.85 9.31
CA SER A 142 9.52 -12.16 9.97
C SER A 142 9.27 -13.33 9.02
N ILE A 143 8.64 -13.10 7.87
CA ILE A 143 8.34 -14.12 6.86
C ILE A 143 9.15 -13.94 5.57
N GLY A 144 10.20 -13.11 5.61
CA GLY A 144 11.23 -13.08 4.58
C GLY A 144 11.20 -11.90 3.61
N ILE A 145 10.30 -10.93 3.76
CA ILE A 145 10.25 -9.74 2.90
C ILE A 145 11.12 -8.63 3.51
N ALA A 146 11.99 -8.02 2.72
CA ALA A 146 12.71 -6.81 3.13
C ALA A 146 11.72 -5.68 3.36
N ALA A 147 11.69 -5.12 4.58
CA ALA A 147 10.69 -4.14 5.00
C ALA A 147 11.33 -2.79 5.35
N TYR A 148 10.78 -1.72 4.80
CA TYR A 148 11.30 -0.37 4.97
C TYR A 148 10.21 0.57 5.48
N ASN A 149 10.54 1.34 6.53
CA ASN A 149 9.62 2.28 7.13
C ASN A 149 9.48 3.53 6.24
N ALA A 150 8.28 3.75 5.74
CA ALA A 150 7.96 4.86 4.86
C ALA A 150 8.10 6.23 5.56
N ILE A 151 7.81 6.31 6.86
CA ILE A 151 7.89 7.57 7.60
C ILE A 151 9.31 8.12 7.54
N SER A 152 10.31 7.28 7.82
CA SER A 152 11.72 7.68 7.78
C SER A 152 12.16 8.10 6.37
N LEU A 153 11.73 7.35 5.35
CA LEU A 153 12.12 7.61 3.97
C LEU A 153 11.46 8.86 3.40
N ASN A 154 10.23 9.17 3.79
CA ASN A 154 9.54 10.38 3.36
C ASN A 154 10.04 11.65 4.08
N ALA A 155 10.74 11.51 5.19
CA ALA A 155 11.26 12.64 5.97
C ALA A 155 12.57 13.22 5.43
N THR A 156 13.20 12.58 4.45
CA THR A 156 14.51 13.01 3.89
C THR A 156 14.39 13.95 2.68
#